data_6dcb661389e87d38c96fc174c1bc2307
#
_entry.id   6dcb661389e87d38c96fc174c1bc2307
#
_cell.length_a   1.000
_cell.length_b   1.000
_cell.length_c   1.000
_cell.angle_alpha   90.00
_cell.angle_beta   90.00
_cell.angle_gamma   90.00
#
_symmetry.space_group_name_H-M   'P 1'
#
loop_
_entity.id
_entity.type
_entity.pdbx_description
1 polymer ?
#
loop_
_entity_poly.entity_id
_entity_poly.type
_entity_poly.pdbx_seq_one_letter_code
_entity_poly.pdbx_strand_id
1 'polypeptide(L)'
;MNPELTTTRSYRGLSQEERRADRKARLVAAAIAVYGERGYHQATVKAVCEAAGLTERYFYESFPNSEALLIDSFNAVTYSVLGEITSAAREAGRGRIARSRAMLHAYYSALQREPQSARVFLVEIRGVSRAVDQAFDAALRAIGREVARIVAPPDAPDDELLQAGVVGGVMHIALRWIDNGYAPDIEQVVDSALRLGTVLSAPQGRMRRARA
;
A
#
# COMPACT_ATOMS: atom_id res chain seq x y z
N MET A 1 29.79 16.62 54.86
CA MET A 1 29.45 15.23 54.54
C MET A 1 28.46 15.27 53.39
N ASN A 2 28.97 15.11 52.17
CA ASN A 2 28.26 15.31 50.92
C ASN A 2 27.93 13.92 50.36
N PRO A 3 26.68 13.56 50.01
CA PRO A 3 26.42 12.34 49.30
C PRO A 3 26.54 12.60 47.78
N GLU A 4 27.52 11.95 47.18
CA GLU A 4 27.70 11.89 45.73
C GLU A 4 26.47 11.26 45.07
N LEU A 5 25.84 12.04 44.19
CA LEU A 5 24.82 11.56 43.25
C LEU A 5 25.51 10.79 42.11
N THR A 6 25.59 9.49 42.27
CA THR A 6 25.99 8.57 41.20
C THR A 6 24.89 8.53 40.12
N THR A 7 25.10 9.33 39.08
CA THR A 7 24.26 9.27 37.86
C THR A 7 24.56 7.97 37.13
N THR A 8 23.77 6.95 37.39
CA THR A 8 23.81 5.68 36.61
C THR A 8 23.33 5.96 35.18
N ARG A 9 24.27 6.14 34.26
CA ARG A 9 24.01 6.17 32.83
C ARG A 9 23.44 4.81 32.43
N SER A 10 22.12 4.75 32.28
CA SER A 10 21.42 3.59 31.74
C SER A 10 21.78 3.43 30.26
N TYR A 11 22.75 2.59 29.96
CA TYR A 11 23.07 2.10 28.62
C TYR A 11 22.02 1.03 28.26
N ARG A 12 20.78 1.44 27.98
CA ARG A 12 19.73 0.56 27.45
C ARG A 12 20.06 0.24 26.00
N GLY A 13 20.88 -0.77 25.79
CA GLY A 13 20.95 -1.46 24.50
C GLY A 13 19.57 -2.03 24.18
N LEU A 14 19.15 -1.96 22.89
CA LEU A 14 17.93 -2.55 22.38
C LEU A 14 17.78 -4.00 22.89
N SER A 15 16.57 -4.38 23.31
CA SER A 15 16.24 -5.75 23.69
C SER A 15 16.47 -6.70 22.50
N GLN A 16 16.52 -7.99 22.77
CA GLN A 16 16.65 -8.99 21.70
C GLN A 16 15.48 -8.90 20.70
N GLU A 17 14.28 -8.61 21.21
CA GLU A 17 13.07 -8.45 20.41
C GLU A 17 13.14 -7.20 19.53
N GLU A 18 13.55 -6.06 20.08
CA GLU A 18 13.73 -4.82 19.31
C GLU A 18 14.79 -4.97 18.22
N ARG A 19 15.89 -5.67 18.50
CA ARG A 19 16.90 -5.99 17.46
C ARG A 19 16.36 -6.90 16.37
N ARG A 20 15.48 -7.85 16.71
CA ARG A 20 14.82 -8.71 15.72
C ARG A 20 13.86 -7.93 14.85
N ALA A 21 13.07 -7.04 15.45
CA ALA A 21 12.15 -6.15 14.74
C ALA A 21 12.90 -5.20 13.80
N ASP A 22 14.01 -4.59 14.26
CA ASP A 22 14.85 -3.74 13.42
C ASP A 22 15.42 -4.50 12.21
N ARG A 23 15.99 -5.70 12.42
CA ARG A 23 16.48 -6.51 11.30
C ARG A 23 15.39 -6.86 10.30
N LYS A 24 14.18 -7.21 10.79
CA LYS A 24 13.03 -7.50 9.93
C LYS A 24 12.63 -6.27 9.11
N ALA A 25 12.56 -5.10 9.72
CA ALA A 25 12.24 -3.84 9.03
C ALA A 25 13.30 -3.49 7.97
N ARG A 26 14.58 -3.69 8.26
CA ARG A 26 15.66 -3.47 7.29
C ARG A 26 15.59 -4.42 6.10
N LEU A 27 15.26 -5.71 6.33
CA LEU A 27 15.05 -6.68 5.25
C LEU A 27 13.86 -6.28 4.36
N VAL A 28 12.75 -5.84 4.93
CA VAL A 28 11.58 -5.36 4.18
C VAL A 28 11.94 -4.13 3.34
N ALA A 29 12.60 -3.13 3.92
CA ALA A 29 13.02 -1.94 3.19
C ALA A 29 13.98 -2.26 2.04
N ALA A 30 14.96 -3.14 2.27
CA ALA A 30 15.89 -3.61 1.25
C ALA A 30 15.18 -4.40 0.15
N ALA A 31 14.20 -5.24 0.51
CA ALA A 31 13.42 -6.01 -0.45
C ALA A 31 12.59 -5.10 -1.36
N ILE A 32 11.95 -4.06 -0.82
CA ILE A 32 11.21 -3.06 -1.62
C ILE A 32 12.14 -2.43 -2.66
N ALA A 33 13.35 -2.03 -2.27
CA ALA A 33 14.33 -1.45 -3.19
C ALA A 33 14.77 -2.46 -4.27
N VAL A 34 15.16 -3.67 -3.86
CA VAL A 34 15.70 -4.71 -4.77
C VAL A 34 14.60 -5.22 -5.71
N TYR A 35 13.40 -5.51 -5.20
CA TYR A 35 12.27 -5.97 -6.03
C TYR A 35 11.76 -4.87 -6.96
N GLY A 36 11.71 -3.62 -6.49
CA GLY A 36 11.32 -2.49 -7.31
C GLY A 36 12.32 -2.16 -8.42
N GLU A 37 13.61 -2.44 -8.22
CA GLU A 37 14.66 -2.22 -9.24
C GLU A 37 14.74 -3.38 -10.24
N ARG A 38 14.88 -4.62 -9.74
CA ARG A 38 15.25 -5.79 -10.55
C ARG A 38 14.06 -6.71 -10.88
N GLY A 39 12.96 -6.57 -10.14
CA GLY A 39 11.85 -7.51 -10.15
C GLY A 39 12.06 -8.67 -9.17
N TYR A 40 10.94 -9.19 -8.64
CA TYR A 40 10.95 -10.28 -7.65
C TYR A 40 11.66 -11.54 -8.16
N HIS A 41 11.35 -11.96 -9.39
CA HIS A 41 11.89 -13.20 -9.96
C HIS A 41 13.40 -13.18 -10.22
N GLN A 42 14.01 -12.00 -10.34
CA GLN A 42 15.45 -11.84 -10.55
C GLN A 42 16.20 -11.52 -9.23
N ALA A 43 15.47 -11.22 -8.17
CA ALA A 43 16.06 -10.91 -6.89
C ALA A 43 16.41 -12.19 -6.12
N THR A 44 17.61 -12.20 -5.54
CA THR A 44 18.06 -13.30 -4.68
C THR A 44 18.02 -12.88 -3.21
N VAL A 45 17.87 -13.88 -2.30
CA VAL A 45 18.00 -13.64 -0.85
C VAL A 45 19.31 -12.94 -0.53
N LYS A 46 20.40 -13.36 -1.18
CA LYS A 46 21.72 -12.77 -1.01
C LYS A 46 21.71 -11.27 -1.35
N ALA A 47 21.14 -10.89 -2.49
CA ALA A 47 21.08 -9.48 -2.91
C ALA A 47 20.26 -8.61 -1.92
N VAL A 48 19.16 -9.14 -1.39
CA VAL A 48 18.38 -8.44 -0.36
C VAL A 48 19.18 -8.31 0.94
N CYS A 49 19.86 -9.36 1.37
CA CYS A 49 20.71 -9.34 2.57
C CYS A 49 21.85 -8.33 2.44
N GLU A 50 22.52 -8.29 1.29
CA GLU A 50 23.59 -7.33 0.99
C GLU A 50 23.04 -5.89 1.05
N ALA A 51 21.91 -5.62 0.43
CA ALA A 51 21.25 -4.31 0.49
C ALA A 51 20.81 -3.91 1.91
N ALA A 52 20.40 -4.90 2.72
CA ALA A 52 20.03 -4.69 4.13
C ALA A 52 21.25 -4.53 5.07
N GLY A 53 22.48 -4.85 4.62
CA GLY A 53 23.67 -4.96 5.47
C GLY A 53 23.53 -6.08 6.51
N LEU A 54 22.92 -7.21 6.13
CA LEU A 54 22.65 -8.37 6.98
C LEU A 54 23.14 -9.65 6.30
N THR A 55 23.33 -10.71 7.09
CA THR A 55 23.65 -12.04 6.58
C THR A 55 22.38 -12.85 6.28
N GLU A 56 22.48 -13.85 5.42
CA GLU A 56 21.37 -14.76 5.10
C GLU A 56 20.84 -15.51 6.34
N ARG A 57 21.66 -15.71 7.36
CA ARG A 57 21.19 -16.25 8.65
C ARG A 57 20.06 -15.40 9.25
N TYR A 58 20.23 -14.08 9.28
CA TYR A 58 19.21 -13.17 9.81
C TYR A 58 17.96 -13.11 8.93
N PHE A 59 18.11 -13.36 7.62
CA PHE A 59 16.96 -13.55 6.74
C PHE A 59 16.12 -14.75 7.20
N TYR A 60 16.72 -15.93 7.31
CA TYR A 60 16.00 -17.15 7.70
C TYR A 60 15.51 -17.15 9.15
N GLU A 61 16.10 -16.34 10.03
CA GLU A 61 15.54 -16.07 11.37
C GLU A 61 14.25 -15.20 11.32
N SER A 62 14.05 -14.42 10.24
CA SER A 62 12.94 -13.45 10.10
C SER A 62 11.85 -13.93 9.14
N PHE A 63 12.21 -14.66 8.09
CA PHE A 63 11.33 -15.10 7.02
C PHE A 63 11.60 -16.53 6.61
N PRO A 64 10.56 -17.37 6.43
CA PRO A 64 10.75 -18.75 5.99
C PRO A 64 11.21 -18.86 4.53
N ASN A 65 10.85 -17.89 3.69
CA ASN A 65 11.19 -17.85 2.26
C ASN A 65 11.01 -16.43 1.69
N SER A 66 11.36 -16.25 0.41
CA SER A 66 11.25 -14.98 -0.30
C SER A 66 9.80 -14.52 -0.51
N GLU A 67 8.83 -15.45 -0.63
CA GLU A 67 7.41 -15.10 -0.77
C GLU A 67 6.88 -14.42 0.49
N ALA A 68 7.25 -14.92 1.68
CA ALA A 68 6.89 -14.28 2.94
C ALA A 68 7.45 -12.86 3.06
N LEU A 69 8.69 -12.65 2.61
CA LEU A 69 9.28 -11.32 2.55
C LEU A 69 8.58 -10.42 1.52
N LEU A 70 8.22 -10.96 0.34
CA LEU A 70 7.46 -10.20 -0.66
C LEU A 70 6.10 -9.75 -0.11
N ILE A 71 5.38 -10.64 0.57
CA ILE A 71 4.08 -10.31 1.21
C ILE A 71 4.27 -9.21 2.26
N ASP A 72 5.28 -9.31 3.11
CA ASP A 72 5.54 -8.28 4.14
C ASP A 72 5.97 -6.95 3.50
N SER A 73 6.73 -6.98 2.41
CA SER A 73 7.12 -5.80 1.63
C SER A 73 5.90 -5.13 0.99
N PHE A 74 5.04 -5.91 0.36
CA PHE A 74 3.77 -5.44 -0.18
C PHE A 74 2.86 -4.84 0.90
N ASN A 75 2.73 -5.51 2.05
CA ASN A 75 1.94 -5.01 3.16
C ASN A 75 2.50 -3.68 3.70
N ALA A 76 3.82 -3.55 3.82
CA ALA A 76 4.46 -2.31 4.26
C ALA A 76 4.14 -1.14 3.32
N VAL A 77 4.25 -1.34 2.00
CA VAL A 77 3.86 -0.33 1.00
C VAL A 77 2.36 -0.03 1.08
N THR A 78 1.52 -1.06 1.19
CA THR A 78 0.07 -0.90 1.31
C THR A 78 -0.31 -0.05 2.52
N TYR A 79 0.28 -0.31 3.70
CA TYR A 79 0.03 0.47 4.91
C TYR A 79 0.50 1.93 4.78
N SER A 80 1.65 2.16 4.15
CA SER A 80 2.15 3.51 3.90
C SER A 80 1.19 4.30 3.02
N VAL A 81 0.82 3.74 1.86
CA VAL A 81 -0.11 4.37 0.91
C VAL A 81 -1.49 4.58 1.56
N LEU A 82 -2.02 3.58 2.28
CA LEU A 82 -3.31 3.70 2.96
C LEU A 82 -3.27 4.78 4.04
N GLY A 83 -2.18 4.91 4.76
CA GLY A 83 -1.97 5.98 5.73
C GLY A 83 -2.03 7.38 5.10
N GLU A 84 -1.35 7.56 3.97
CA GLU A 84 -1.35 8.84 3.24
C GLU A 84 -2.74 9.19 2.70
N ILE A 85 -3.43 8.27 2.04
CA ILE A 85 -4.77 8.53 1.50
C ILE A 85 -5.80 8.82 2.59
N THR A 86 -5.71 8.14 3.74
CA THR A 86 -6.63 8.39 4.86
C THR A 86 -6.33 9.70 5.57
N SER A 87 -5.06 10.12 5.65
CA SER A 87 -4.68 11.44 6.17
C SER A 87 -5.21 12.56 5.27
N ALA A 88 -4.97 12.45 3.96
CA ALA A 88 -5.46 13.40 2.98
C ALA A 88 -6.99 13.55 3.03
N ALA A 89 -7.72 12.46 3.20
CA ALA A 89 -9.18 12.50 3.33
C ALA A 89 -9.64 13.25 4.59
N ARG A 90 -8.93 13.11 5.72
CA ARG A 90 -9.24 13.83 6.97
C ARG A 90 -8.98 15.33 6.83
N GLU A 91 -7.89 15.70 6.17
CA GLU A 91 -7.50 17.10 5.96
C GLU A 91 -8.42 17.83 4.96
N ALA A 92 -8.99 17.11 3.98
CA ALA A 92 -9.90 17.66 2.97
C ALA A 92 -11.28 18.06 3.52
N GLY A 93 -11.56 17.81 4.81
CA GLY A 93 -12.80 18.22 5.46
C GLY A 93 -13.99 17.29 5.16
N ARG A 94 -15.24 17.85 5.16
CA ARG A 94 -16.47 17.04 5.15
C ARG A 94 -17.03 16.71 3.75
N GLY A 95 -16.56 17.36 2.71
CA GLY A 95 -17.05 17.17 1.35
C GLY A 95 -16.62 15.82 0.77
N ARG A 96 -17.56 14.97 0.38
CA ARG A 96 -17.26 13.65 -0.18
C ARG A 96 -16.36 13.72 -1.42
N ILE A 97 -16.69 14.60 -2.37
CA ILE A 97 -15.89 14.80 -3.60
C ILE A 97 -14.51 15.32 -3.26
N ALA A 98 -14.41 16.28 -2.32
CA ALA A 98 -13.13 16.82 -1.87
C ALA A 98 -12.26 15.73 -1.23
N ARG A 99 -12.83 14.88 -0.36
CA ARG A 99 -12.12 13.73 0.22
C ARG A 99 -11.67 12.74 -0.83
N SER A 100 -12.55 12.37 -1.77
CA SER A 100 -12.18 11.43 -2.85
C SER A 100 -11.05 11.99 -3.71
N ARG A 101 -11.10 13.29 -4.07
CA ARG A 101 -10.03 13.95 -4.82
C ARG A 101 -8.72 13.94 -4.04
N ALA A 102 -8.73 14.31 -2.77
CA ALA A 102 -7.55 14.32 -1.92
C ALA A 102 -6.93 12.94 -1.77
N MET A 103 -7.75 11.89 -1.58
CA MET A 103 -7.30 10.50 -1.52
C MET A 103 -6.62 10.05 -2.82
N LEU A 104 -7.23 10.34 -3.97
CA LEU A 104 -6.68 9.99 -5.28
C LEU A 104 -5.39 10.74 -5.54
N HIS A 105 -5.35 12.04 -5.22
CA HIS A 105 -4.12 12.84 -5.38
C HIS A 105 -2.99 12.29 -4.50
N ALA A 106 -3.26 11.97 -3.23
CA ALA A 106 -2.27 11.37 -2.32
C ALA A 106 -1.79 10.02 -2.85
N TYR A 107 -2.70 9.17 -3.36
CA TYR A 107 -2.36 7.87 -3.96
C TYR A 107 -1.41 8.01 -5.14
N TYR A 108 -1.77 8.80 -6.15
CA TYR A 108 -0.94 8.97 -7.35
C TYR A 108 0.38 9.68 -7.03
N SER A 109 0.38 10.66 -6.11
CA SER A 109 1.61 11.31 -5.64
C SER A 109 2.56 10.33 -4.95
N ALA A 110 2.06 9.42 -4.13
CA ALA A 110 2.87 8.39 -3.48
C ALA A 110 3.53 7.47 -4.51
N LEU A 111 2.77 7.01 -5.51
CA LEU A 111 3.30 6.16 -6.58
C LEU A 111 4.37 6.87 -7.42
N GLN A 112 4.19 8.14 -7.72
CA GLN A 112 5.17 8.92 -8.49
C GLN A 112 6.43 9.21 -7.70
N ARG A 113 6.29 9.51 -6.41
CA ARG A 113 7.40 9.81 -5.50
C ARG A 113 8.28 8.60 -5.24
N GLU A 114 7.67 7.40 -5.15
CA GLU A 114 8.35 6.16 -4.80
C GLU A 114 8.14 5.05 -5.84
N PRO A 115 8.77 5.15 -7.03
CA PRO A 115 8.53 4.21 -8.14
C PRO A 115 8.85 2.75 -7.80
N GLN A 116 9.84 2.49 -6.95
CA GLN A 116 10.18 1.14 -6.50
C GLN A 116 9.06 0.53 -5.64
N SER A 117 8.54 1.31 -4.68
CA SER A 117 7.38 0.93 -3.88
C SER A 117 6.14 0.71 -4.76
N ALA A 118 5.89 1.60 -5.73
CA ALA A 118 4.79 1.48 -6.68
C ALA A 118 4.89 0.17 -7.49
N ARG A 119 6.08 -0.21 -7.95
CA ARG A 119 6.30 -1.45 -8.68
C ARG A 119 6.02 -2.69 -7.82
N VAL A 120 6.48 -2.73 -6.58
CA VAL A 120 6.18 -3.82 -5.64
C VAL A 120 4.66 -3.94 -5.42
N PHE A 121 3.99 -2.81 -5.21
CA PHE A 121 2.55 -2.76 -4.92
C PHE A 121 1.67 -3.14 -6.11
N LEU A 122 2.02 -2.73 -7.34
CA LEU A 122 1.18 -2.89 -8.52
C LEU A 122 1.55 -4.08 -9.40
N VAL A 123 2.81 -4.50 -9.40
CA VAL A 123 3.35 -5.45 -10.38
C VAL A 123 3.92 -6.70 -9.72
N GLU A 124 4.92 -6.57 -8.87
CA GLU A 124 5.74 -7.70 -8.40
C GLU A 124 4.99 -8.68 -7.49
N ILE A 125 3.91 -8.22 -6.84
CA ILE A 125 3.08 -9.05 -5.96
C ILE A 125 2.17 -10.03 -6.73
N ARG A 126 2.02 -9.89 -8.04
CA ARG A 126 1.00 -10.64 -8.82
C ARG A 126 1.58 -11.84 -9.52
N GLY A 127 0.83 -12.97 -9.48
CA GLY A 127 1.16 -14.17 -10.25
C GLY A 127 2.40 -14.93 -9.77
N VAL A 128 2.83 -14.72 -8.52
CA VAL A 128 3.99 -15.40 -7.93
C VAL A 128 3.59 -16.78 -7.42
N SER A 129 2.59 -16.84 -6.57
CA SER A 129 2.01 -18.08 -6.05
C SER A 129 0.61 -17.84 -5.53
N ARG A 130 -0.14 -18.93 -5.29
CA ARG A 130 -1.49 -18.86 -4.72
C ARG A 130 -1.53 -18.15 -3.37
N ALA A 131 -0.51 -18.34 -2.53
CA ALA A 131 -0.44 -17.70 -1.21
C ALA A 131 -0.24 -16.18 -1.34
N VAL A 132 0.61 -15.76 -2.28
CA VAL A 132 0.86 -14.35 -2.57
C VAL A 132 -0.38 -13.69 -3.18
N ASP A 133 -1.05 -14.34 -4.14
CA ASP A 133 -2.28 -13.84 -4.74
C ASP A 133 -3.41 -13.70 -3.70
N GLN A 134 -3.54 -14.65 -2.76
CA GLN A 134 -4.49 -14.55 -1.65
C GLN A 134 -4.20 -13.36 -0.73
N ALA A 135 -2.93 -13.08 -0.43
CA ALA A 135 -2.53 -11.92 0.36
C ALA A 135 -2.87 -10.60 -0.37
N PHE A 136 -2.59 -10.55 -1.67
CA PHE A 136 -2.96 -9.42 -2.52
C PHE A 136 -4.47 -9.16 -2.52
N ASP A 137 -5.28 -10.19 -2.79
CA ASP A 137 -6.74 -10.08 -2.80
C ASP A 137 -7.31 -9.65 -1.43
N ALA A 138 -6.75 -10.16 -0.34
CA ALA A 138 -7.15 -9.77 1.01
C ALA A 138 -6.88 -8.28 1.28
N ALA A 139 -5.71 -7.80 0.85
CA ALA A 139 -5.34 -6.39 0.98
C ALA A 139 -6.26 -5.48 0.14
N LEU A 140 -6.57 -5.86 -1.11
CA LEU A 140 -7.49 -5.08 -1.96
C LEU A 140 -8.89 -4.99 -1.36
N ARG A 141 -9.43 -6.08 -0.81
CA ARG A 141 -10.71 -6.05 -0.09
C ARG A 141 -10.65 -5.12 1.12
N ALA A 142 -9.55 -5.13 1.89
CA ALA A 142 -9.39 -4.24 3.03
C ALA A 142 -9.32 -2.76 2.60
N ILE A 143 -8.57 -2.44 1.54
CA ILE A 143 -8.52 -1.11 0.94
C ILE A 143 -9.91 -0.67 0.47
N GLY A 144 -10.63 -1.52 -0.26
CA GLY A 144 -11.98 -1.22 -0.77
C GLY A 144 -12.95 -0.85 0.36
N ARG A 145 -13.00 -1.65 1.43
CA ARG A 145 -13.83 -1.35 2.62
C ARG A 145 -13.43 -0.05 3.29
N GLU A 146 -12.14 0.21 3.47
CA GLU A 146 -11.68 1.45 4.13
C GLU A 146 -11.99 2.70 3.28
N VAL A 147 -11.77 2.63 1.96
CA VAL A 147 -12.14 3.70 1.03
C VAL A 147 -13.65 3.94 1.06
N ALA A 148 -14.47 2.89 0.96
CA ALA A 148 -15.92 2.98 1.03
C ALA A 148 -16.39 3.63 2.34
N ARG A 149 -15.84 3.22 3.48
CA ARG A 149 -16.14 3.80 4.80
C ARG A 149 -15.92 5.32 4.84
N ILE A 150 -14.94 5.84 4.07
CA ILE A 150 -14.60 7.27 4.06
C ILE A 150 -15.49 8.06 3.07
N VAL A 151 -15.79 7.48 1.90
CA VAL A 151 -16.40 8.22 0.79
C VAL A 151 -17.81 7.77 0.42
N ALA A 152 -18.28 6.61 0.84
CA ALA A 152 -19.63 6.17 0.53
C ALA A 152 -20.69 6.97 1.32
N PRO A 153 -21.92 7.14 0.78
CA PRO A 153 -23.05 7.62 1.55
C PRO A 153 -23.36 6.69 2.73
N PRO A 154 -23.93 7.20 3.84
CA PRO A 154 -24.29 6.37 4.99
C PRO A 154 -25.22 5.20 4.66
N ASP A 155 -26.10 5.39 3.66
CA ASP A 155 -27.09 4.40 3.23
C ASP A 155 -26.64 3.58 2.00
N ALA A 156 -25.38 3.70 1.60
CA ALA A 156 -24.85 2.93 0.46
C ALA A 156 -24.80 1.44 0.83
N PRO A 157 -25.29 0.55 -0.07
CA PRO A 157 -25.13 -0.88 0.14
C PRO A 157 -23.65 -1.25 0.17
N ASP A 158 -23.30 -2.24 0.98
CA ASP A 158 -21.98 -2.85 0.98
C ASP A 158 -21.86 -3.76 -0.25
N ASP A 159 -21.35 -3.21 -1.35
CA ASP A 159 -21.17 -3.90 -2.62
C ASP A 159 -19.67 -4.17 -2.86
N GLU A 160 -19.22 -5.34 -2.41
CA GLU A 160 -17.83 -5.76 -2.55
C GLU A 160 -17.36 -5.85 -4.02
N LEU A 161 -18.24 -6.21 -4.96
CA LEU A 161 -17.88 -6.29 -6.38
C LEU A 161 -17.67 -4.89 -6.96
N LEU A 162 -18.53 -3.95 -6.60
CA LEU A 162 -18.37 -2.57 -7.02
C LEU A 162 -17.12 -1.93 -6.41
N GLN A 163 -16.85 -2.18 -5.13
CA GLN A 163 -15.61 -1.75 -4.45
C GLN A 163 -14.38 -2.31 -5.16
N ALA A 164 -14.36 -3.62 -5.46
CA ALA A 164 -13.28 -4.27 -6.19
C ALA A 164 -13.09 -3.66 -7.60
N GLY A 165 -14.20 -3.39 -8.30
CA GLY A 165 -14.17 -2.75 -9.62
C GLY A 165 -13.56 -1.36 -9.60
N VAL A 166 -13.92 -0.54 -8.60
CA VAL A 166 -13.36 0.82 -8.46
C VAL A 166 -11.90 0.79 -8.05
N VAL A 167 -11.54 -0.01 -7.05
CA VAL A 167 -10.12 -0.14 -6.62
C VAL A 167 -9.27 -0.67 -7.78
N GLY A 168 -9.73 -1.73 -8.45
CA GLY A 168 -9.04 -2.30 -9.61
C GLY A 168 -8.89 -1.30 -10.75
N GLY A 169 -9.94 -0.52 -11.04
CA GLY A 169 -9.91 0.53 -12.05
C GLY A 169 -8.93 1.66 -11.73
N VAL A 170 -8.91 2.13 -10.48
CA VAL A 170 -7.97 3.16 -10.00
C VAL A 170 -6.52 2.64 -10.11
N MET A 171 -6.27 1.38 -9.74
CA MET A 171 -4.96 0.74 -9.88
C MET A 171 -4.57 0.58 -11.36
N HIS A 172 -5.50 0.23 -12.23
CA HIS A 172 -5.21 0.10 -13.66
C HIS A 172 -4.89 1.45 -14.31
N ILE A 173 -5.57 2.53 -13.90
CA ILE A 173 -5.21 3.89 -14.31
C ILE A 173 -3.77 4.21 -13.89
N ALA A 174 -3.37 3.85 -12.65
CA ALA A 174 -2.00 4.04 -12.17
C ALA A 174 -0.98 3.30 -13.02
N LEU A 175 -1.21 2.04 -13.35
CA LEU A 175 -0.34 1.24 -14.23
C LEU A 175 -0.16 1.92 -15.59
N ARG A 176 -1.25 2.32 -16.24
CA ARG A 176 -1.21 3.00 -17.53
C ARG A 176 -0.47 4.35 -17.47
N TRP A 177 -0.64 5.08 -16.36
CA TRP A 177 0.03 6.36 -16.15
C TRP A 177 1.55 6.20 -15.96
N ILE A 178 1.96 5.19 -15.19
CA ILE A 178 3.38 4.83 -15.01
C ILE A 178 3.99 4.39 -16.34
N ASP A 179 3.33 3.50 -17.08
CA ASP A 179 3.78 3.01 -18.39
C ASP A 179 3.94 4.13 -19.42
N ASN A 180 3.13 5.18 -19.31
CA ASN A 180 3.22 6.39 -20.16
C ASN A 180 4.22 7.44 -19.62
N GLY A 181 5.10 7.08 -18.70
CA GLY A 181 6.11 7.99 -18.14
C GLY A 181 5.51 9.12 -17.33
N TYR A 182 4.42 8.85 -16.59
CA TYR A 182 3.68 9.82 -15.79
C TYR A 182 3.03 10.95 -16.61
N ALA A 183 2.63 10.67 -17.84
CA ALA A 183 1.82 11.55 -18.65
C ALA A 183 0.39 10.96 -18.79
N PRO A 184 -0.66 11.81 -18.75
CA PRO A 184 -0.68 13.25 -18.52
C PRO A 184 -0.32 13.65 -17.09
N ASP A 185 -0.47 14.96 -16.76
CA ASP A 185 -0.21 15.44 -15.40
C ASP A 185 -1.14 14.79 -14.35
N ILE A 186 -0.73 14.89 -13.10
CA ILE A 186 -1.43 14.20 -11.99
C ILE A 186 -2.88 14.66 -11.82
N GLU A 187 -3.20 15.92 -12.08
CA GLU A 187 -4.56 16.44 -11.92
C GLU A 187 -5.51 15.81 -12.94
N GLN A 188 -5.06 15.63 -14.18
CA GLN A 188 -5.87 14.95 -15.21
C GLN A 188 -6.09 13.46 -14.88
N VAL A 189 -5.10 12.80 -14.29
CA VAL A 189 -5.24 11.42 -13.82
C VAL A 189 -6.23 11.32 -12.66
N VAL A 190 -6.12 12.24 -11.70
CA VAL A 190 -7.05 12.36 -10.56
C VAL A 190 -8.48 12.60 -11.05
N ASP A 191 -8.67 13.51 -12.01
CA ASP A 191 -9.99 13.78 -12.61
C ASP A 191 -10.59 12.55 -13.31
N SER A 192 -9.76 11.77 -13.98
CA SER A 192 -10.19 10.53 -14.64
C SER A 192 -10.59 9.46 -13.63
N ALA A 193 -9.80 9.28 -12.58
CA ALA A 193 -10.09 8.34 -11.51
C ALA A 193 -11.30 8.77 -10.67
N LEU A 194 -11.48 10.07 -10.44
CA LEU A 194 -12.62 10.59 -9.70
C LEU A 194 -13.95 10.30 -10.43
N ARG A 195 -13.98 10.40 -11.76
CA ARG A 195 -15.15 10.01 -12.57
C ARG A 195 -15.50 8.53 -12.40
N LEU A 196 -14.52 7.66 -12.30
CA LEU A 196 -14.74 6.23 -12.01
C LEU A 196 -15.34 6.06 -10.60
N GLY A 197 -14.85 6.78 -9.60
CA GLY A 197 -15.35 6.74 -8.23
C GLY A 197 -16.78 7.30 -8.08
N THR A 198 -17.25 8.20 -8.97
CA THR A 198 -18.61 8.70 -8.95
C THR A 198 -19.66 7.67 -9.34
N VAL A 199 -19.26 6.63 -10.06
CA VAL A 199 -20.11 5.47 -10.38
C VAL A 199 -20.59 4.76 -9.11
N LEU A 200 -19.76 4.70 -8.06
CA LEU A 200 -20.13 4.19 -6.72
C LEU A 200 -21.21 5.02 -6.02
N SER A 201 -21.42 6.25 -6.47
CA SER A 201 -22.27 7.22 -5.81
C SER A 201 -23.55 7.55 -6.59
N ALA A 202 -23.67 7.03 -7.81
CA ALA A 202 -24.87 7.20 -8.60
C ALA A 202 -26.03 6.46 -7.92
N PRO A 203 -27.17 7.13 -7.63
CA PRO A 203 -28.36 6.41 -7.18
C PRO A 203 -28.68 5.38 -8.26
N GLN A 204 -28.78 4.10 -7.87
CA GLN A 204 -29.23 3.05 -8.79
C GLN A 204 -30.62 3.44 -9.27
N GLY A 205 -30.70 3.97 -10.49
CA GLY A 205 -31.96 4.30 -11.12
C GLY A 205 -32.84 3.06 -11.06
N ARG A 206 -34.04 3.19 -10.45
CA ARG A 206 -35.08 2.17 -10.48
C ARG A 206 -35.16 1.68 -11.93
N MET A 207 -34.63 0.49 -12.20
CA MET A 207 -34.99 -0.25 -13.40
C MET A 207 -36.50 -0.43 -13.33
N ARG A 208 -37.25 0.46 -14.00
CA ARG A 208 -38.68 0.26 -14.21
C ARG A 208 -38.82 -1.12 -14.88
N ARG A 209 -39.29 -2.09 -14.08
CA ARG A 209 -39.82 -3.33 -14.68
C ARG A 209 -40.92 -2.88 -15.66
N ALA A 210 -40.57 -2.89 -16.94
CA ALA A 210 -41.57 -2.90 -17.98
C ALA A 210 -42.33 -4.22 -17.83
N ARG A 211 -43.50 -4.16 -17.23
CA ARG A 211 -44.50 -5.24 -17.38
C ARG A 211 -45.05 -5.07 -18.77
N ALA A 212 -44.76 -6.02 -19.64
CA ALA A 212 -45.58 -6.40 -20.78
C ALA A 212 -46.45 -7.57 -20.35
#